data_c5d8f9699c43d99d7f42ad3a34b8f200
#
_entry.id   c5d8f9699c43d99d7f42ad3a34b8f200
#
_cell.length_a   1.000
_cell.length_b   1.000
_cell.length_c   1.000
_cell.angle_alpha   90.00
_cell.angle_beta   90.00
_cell.angle_gamma   90.00
#
_symmetry.space_group_name_H-M   'P 1'
#
loop_
_entity.id
_entity.type
_entity.pdbx_description
1 polymer ?
#
loop_
_entity_poly.entity_id
_entity_poly.type
_entity_poly.pdbx_seq_one_letter_code
_entity_poly.pdbx_strand_id
1 'polypeptide(L)'
;MKILLDECVPWPMHRLLSDHACSSVQDLGWGGIKNGDLLQRAEGEFDPFITSDQNLRYQQNLTDRRIAILELSTNDITRIQAASTLIQEVLDNIQRNEFRQLTIA
;
A
#
# COMPACT_ATOMS: atom_id res chain seq x y z
N MET A 1 10.88 -2.24 -6.94
CA MET A 1 10.44 -1.91 -5.56
C MET A 1 9.98 -3.16 -4.84
N LYS A 2 10.11 -3.17 -3.55
CA LYS A 2 9.48 -4.19 -2.69
C LYS A 2 8.22 -3.59 -2.10
N ILE A 3 7.08 -4.02 -2.60
CA ILE A 3 5.77 -3.45 -2.25
C ILE A 3 5.08 -4.35 -1.24
N LEU A 4 4.54 -3.74 -0.18
CA LEU A 4 3.74 -4.43 0.82
C LEU A 4 2.27 -4.09 0.61
N LEU A 5 1.42 -5.12 0.44
CA LEU A 5 -0.03 -4.97 0.32
C LEU A 5 -0.70 -5.29 1.65
N ASP A 6 -1.53 -4.35 2.12
CA ASP A 6 -2.28 -4.51 3.37
C ASP A 6 -3.36 -5.60 3.22
N GLU A 7 -3.85 -6.11 4.36
CA GLU A 7 -4.89 -7.14 4.41
C GLU A 7 -6.16 -6.75 3.66
N CYS A 8 -6.53 -5.47 3.70
CA CYS A 8 -7.75 -4.98 3.06
C CYS A 8 -7.63 -4.83 1.54
N VAL A 9 -6.43 -4.95 1.00
CA VAL A 9 -6.20 -4.85 -0.44
C VAL A 9 -6.34 -6.25 -1.05
N PRO A 10 -7.07 -6.39 -2.19
CA PRO A 10 -7.22 -7.70 -2.82
C PRO A 10 -5.89 -8.20 -3.36
N TRP A 11 -5.47 -9.40 -2.95
CA TRP A 11 -4.18 -9.97 -3.37
C TRP A 11 -4.01 -10.05 -4.90
N PRO A 12 -5.05 -10.37 -5.70
CA PRO A 12 -4.89 -10.38 -7.16
C PRO A 12 -4.35 -9.08 -7.76
N MET A 13 -4.41 -7.96 -7.03
CA MET A 13 -3.81 -6.71 -7.46
C MET A 13 -2.31 -6.86 -7.74
N HIS A 14 -1.62 -7.78 -7.08
CA HIS A 14 -0.18 -7.97 -7.30
C HIS A 14 0.16 -8.25 -8.77
N ARG A 15 -0.77 -8.80 -9.53
CA ARG A 15 -0.58 -9.08 -10.97
C ARG A 15 -0.44 -7.81 -11.80
N LEU A 16 -1.00 -6.70 -11.32
CA LEU A 16 -0.85 -5.39 -11.97
C LEU A 16 0.51 -4.77 -11.71
N LEU A 17 1.25 -5.32 -10.75
CA LEU A 17 2.52 -4.79 -10.27
C LEU A 17 3.64 -5.81 -10.51
N SER A 18 3.56 -6.56 -11.61
CA SER A 18 4.45 -7.68 -11.90
C SER A 18 5.93 -7.27 -12.06
N ASP A 19 6.19 -5.99 -12.31
CA ASP A 19 7.55 -5.45 -12.39
C ASP A 19 8.18 -5.24 -11.00
N HIS A 20 7.42 -5.47 -9.95
CA HIS A 20 7.85 -5.25 -8.57
C HIS A 20 7.69 -6.53 -7.75
N ALA A 21 8.46 -6.62 -6.67
CA ALA A 21 8.31 -7.71 -5.70
C ALA A 21 7.20 -7.33 -4.72
N CYS A 22 6.06 -8.02 -4.79
CA CYS A 22 4.92 -7.78 -3.91
C CYS A 22 4.83 -8.85 -2.83
N SER A 23 4.57 -8.42 -1.61
CA SER A 23 4.26 -9.30 -0.48
C SER A 23 2.97 -8.82 0.17
N SER A 24 2.24 -9.72 0.80
CA SER A 24 1.06 -9.35 1.57
C SER A 24 1.33 -9.47 3.06
N VAL A 25 0.63 -8.66 3.84
CA VAL A 25 0.70 -8.70 5.30
C VAL A 25 0.35 -10.09 5.81
N GLN A 26 -0.64 -10.75 5.21
CA GLN A 26 -1.05 -12.10 5.60
C GLN A 26 0.07 -13.12 5.36
N ASP A 27 0.70 -13.08 4.20
CA ASP A 27 1.75 -14.04 3.84
C ASP A 27 3.00 -13.92 4.72
N LEU A 28 3.25 -12.72 5.24
CA LEU A 28 4.36 -12.47 6.15
C LEU A 28 4.05 -12.90 7.60
N GLY A 29 2.82 -13.34 7.86
CA GLY A 29 2.39 -13.65 9.21
C GLY A 29 2.17 -12.41 10.07
N TRP A 30 1.98 -11.25 9.45
CA TRP A 30 1.80 -9.97 10.14
C TRP A 30 0.34 -9.58 10.29
N GLY A 31 -0.60 -10.48 9.94
CA GLY A 31 -2.02 -10.26 10.14
C GLY A 31 -2.33 -10.04 11.62
N GLY A 32 -3.20 -9.05 11.90
CA GLY A 32 -3.57 -8.73 13.27
C GLY A 32 -2.60 -7.81 14.02
N ILE A 33 -1.45 -7.49 13.44
CA ILE A 33 -0.52 -6.52 14.04
C ILE A 33 -1.13 -5.13 13.89
N LYS A 34 -1.07 -4.33 14.95
CA LYS A 34 -1.58 -2.96 14.94
C LYS A 34 -0.80 -2.10 13.94
N ASN A 35 -1.48 -1.12 13.36
CA ASN A 35 -0.92 -0.32 12.26
C ASN A 35 0.41 0.35 12.60
N GLY A 36 0.60 0.85 13.82
CA GLY A 36 1.87 1.47 14.21
C GLY A 36 3.03 0.49 14.17
N ASP A 37 2.84 -0.70 14.73
CA ASP A 37 3.86 -1.75 14.72
C ASP A 37 4.08 -2.30 13.31
N LEU A 38 3.00 -2.42 12.54
CA LEU A 38 3.05 -2.88 11.16
C LEU A 38 3.91 -1.95 10.30
N LEU A 39 3.68 -0.65 10.38
CA LEU A 39 4.45 0.34 9.63
C LEU A 39 5.91 0.37 10.04
N GLN A 40 6.19 0.22 11.33
CA GLN A 40 7.55 0.18 11.83
C GLN A 40 8.31 -1.02 11.25
N ARG A 41 7.68 -2.18 11.19
CA ARG A 41 8.29 -3.38 10.58
C ARG A 41 8.50 -3.20 9.09
N ALA A 42 7.52 -2.60 8.41
CA ALA A 42 7.56 -2.42 6.96
C ALA A 42 8.65 -1.44 6.52
N GLU A 43 8.90 -0.39 7.29
CA GLU A 43 9.88 0.65 6.96
C GLU A 43 11.28 0.11 6.67
N GLY A 44 11.67 -0.97 7.32
CA GLY A 44 13.00 -1.55 7.16
C GLY A 44 13.14 -2.41 5.91
N GLU A 45 12.05 -2.78 5.27
CA GLU A 45 12.07 -3.82 4.24
C GLU A 45 11.28 -3.47 2.98
N PHE A 46 10.22 -2.67 3.09
CA PHE A 46 9.31 -2.37 1.99
C PHE A 46 9.21 -0.88 1.71
N ASP A 47 8.86 -0.56 0.48
CA ASP A 47 8.49 0.78 0.04
C ASP A 47 7.90 0.67 -1.37
N PRO A 48 6.65 1.05 -1.62
CA PRO A 48 5.66 1.58 -0.67
C PRO A 48 4.80 0.52 0.03
N PHE A 49 4.00 0.98 0.98
CA PHE A 49 2.90 0.22 1.59
C PHE A 49 1.60 0.66 0.91
N ILE A 50 0.83 -0.28 0.37
CA ILE A 50 -0.44 0.01 -0.30
C ILE A 50 -1.58 -0.49 0.58
N THR A 51 -2.52 0.38 0.87
CA THR A 51 -3.67 0.10 1.72
C THR A 51 -4.94 0.68 1.13
N SER A 52 -6.10 0.14 1.51
CA SER A 52 -7.40 0.76 1.29
C SER A 52 -8.07 1.17 2.59
N ASP A 53 -7.35 1.13 3.70
CA ASP A 53 -7.85 1.60 5.00
C ASP A 53 -7.78 3.12 5.04
N GLN A 54 -8.94 3.75 4.88
CA GLN A 54 -9.06 5.20 4.83
C GLN A 54 -8.94 5.87 6.20
N ASN A 55 -8.85 5.09 7.27
CA ASN A 55 -8.68 5.61 8.62
C ASN A 55 -7.23 5.60 9.08
N LEU A 56 -6.32 5.01 8.33
CA LEU A 56 -4.92 4.87 8.74
C LEU A 56 -4.30 6.22 9.14
N ARG A 57 -4.50 7.25 8.32
CA ARG A 57 -3.94 8.59 8.56
C ARG A 57 -4.47 9.26 9.83
N TYR A 58 -5.66 8.84 10.29
CA TYR A 58 -6.26 9.38 11.52
C TYR A 58 -5.80 8.62 12.76
N GLN A 59 -5.35 7.39 12.59
CA GLN A 59 -4.91 6.52 13.68
C GLN A 59 -3.41 6.64 13.93
N GLN A 60 -2.65 7.08 12.94
CA GLN A 60 -1.20 7.11 12.99
C GLN A 60 -0.66 8.46 12.54
N ASN A 61 0.41 8.89 13.19
CA ASN A 61 1.18 10.03 12.69
C ASN A 61 2.08 9.53 11.55
N LEU A 62 1.73 9.90 10.31
CA LEU A 62 2.47 9.45 9.13
C LEU A 62 3.61 10.38 8.74
N THR A 63 3.75 11.53 9.43
CA THR A 63 4.72 12.57 9.08
C THR A 63 6.16 12.08 9.15
N ASP A 64 6.47 11.24 10.13
CA ASP A 64 7.84 10.77 10.39
C ASP A 64 8.10 9.37 9.85
N ARG A 65 7.18 8.83 9.06
CA ARG A 65 7.37 7.49 8.50
C ARG A 65 8.33 7.53 7.32
N ARG A 66 9.21 6.54 7.25
CA ARG A 66 10.22 6.43 6.20
C ARG A 66 9.74 5.62 4.99
N ILE A 67 8.50 5.22 4.99
CA ILE A 67 7.89 4.44 3.93
C ILE A 67 6.81 5.27 3.25
N ALA A 68 6.75 5.21 1.93
CA ALA A 68 5.65 5.81 1.18
C ALA A 68 4.39 5.00 1.44
N ILE A 69 3.25 5.68 1.57
CA ILE A 69 1.96 5.04 1.77
C ILE A 69 1.02 5.47 0.66
N LEU A 70 0.49 4.50 -0.06
CA LEU A 70 -0.52 4.72 -1.09
C LEU A 70 -1.86 4.21 -0.59
N GLU A 71 -2.81 5.12 -0.39
CA GLU A 71 -4.16 4.81 0.05
C GLU A 71 -5.09 4.77 -1.16
N LEU A 72 -5.68 3.61 -1.42
CA LEU A 72 -6.68 3.45 -2.49
C LEU A 72 -8.07 3.73 -1.94
N SER A 73 -8.91 4.37 -2.74
CA SER A 73 -10.28 4.70 -2.34
C SER A 73 -11.21 3.50 -2.33
N THR A 74 -10.78 2.35 -2.86
CA THR A 74 -11.58 1.14 -2.96
C THR A 74 -10.73 -0.11 -2.82
N ASN A 75 -11.34 -1.21 -2.42
CA ASN A 75 -10.75 -2.54 -2.46
C ASN A 75 -11.40 -3.45 -3.53
N ASP A 76 -12.19 -2.88 -4.43
CA ASP A 76 -12.82 -3.61 -5.52
C ASP A 76 -11.79 -3.89 -6.60
N ILE A 77 -11.46 -5.18 -6.78
CA ILE A 77 -10.41 -5.58 -7.73
C ILE A 77 -10.73 -5.16 -9.17
N THR A 78 -11.99 -5.17 -9.57
CA THR A 78 -12.39 -4.76 -10.92
C THR A 78 -12.07 -3.29 -11.18
N ARG A 79 -12.37 -2.43 -10.20
CA ARG A 79 -12.06 -1.00 -10.29
C ARG A 79 -10.56 -0.75 -10.25
N ILE A 80 -9.86 -1.49 -9.41
CA ILE A 80 -8.39 -1.40 -9.30
C ILE A 80 -7.76 -1.80 -10.63
N GLN A 81 -8.21 -2.88 -11.26
CA GLN A 81 -7.72 -3.31 -12.56
C GLN A 81 -7.95 -2.24 -13.64
N ALA A 82 -9.11 -1.61 -13.63
CA ALA A 82 -9.41 -0.53 -14.59
C ALA A 82 -8.51 0.69 -14.40
N ALA A 83 -7.97 0.88 -13.20
CA ALA A 83 -7.08 2.00 -12.86
C ALA A 83 -5.60 1.64 -12.89
N SER A 84 -5.23 0.50 -13.47
CA SER A 84 -3.85 -0.02 -13.40
C SER A 84 -2.80 0.96 -13.92
N THR A 85 -3.06 1.64 -15.02
CA THR A 85 -2.12 2.64 -15.58
C THR A 85 -1.92 3.79 -14.62
N LEU A 86 -3.00 4.28 -14.02
CA LEU A 86 -2.94 5.37 -13.05
C LEU A 86 -2.15 4.96 -11.80
N ILE A 87 -2.38 3.74 -11.32
CA ILE A 87 -1.64 3.22 -10.17
C ILE A 87 -0.15 3.14 -10.48
N GLN A 88 0.22 2.65 -11.64
CA GLN A 88 1.62 2.55 -12.03
C GLN A 88 2.28 3.92 -12.15
N GLU A 89 1.58 4.90 -12.70
CA GLU A 89 2.08 6.28 -12.78
C GLU A 89 2.33 6.87 -11.39
N VAL A 90 1.42 6.63 -10.45
CA VAL A 90 1.61 7.08 -9.07
C VAL A 90 2.83 6.41 -8.45
N LEU A 91 2.98 5.09 -8.63
CA LEU A 91 4.12 4.36 -8.07
C LEU A 91 5.45 4.82 -8.65
N ASP A 92 5.48 5.19 -9.93
CA ASP A 92 6.70 5.69 -10.58
C ASP A 92 7.13 7.05 -10.02
N ASN A 93 6.21 7.81 -9.44
CA ASN A 93 6.46 9.18 -9.00
C ASN A 93 6.40 9.37 -7.48
N ILE A 94 5.91 8.37 -6.74
CA ILE A 94 5.76 8.50 -5.29
C ILE A 94 7.13 8.56 -4.63
N GLN A 95 7.27 9.49 -3.68
CA GLN A 95 8.51 9.69 -2.95
C GLN A 95 8.48 8.92 -1.63
N ARG A 96 9.64 8.45 -1.20
CA ARG A 96 9.78 7.88 0.14
C ARG A 96 9.28 8.91 1.16
N ASN A 97 8.55 8.45 2.17
CA ASN A 97 7.97 9.33 3.18
C ASN A 97 6.76 10.14 2.68
N GLU A 98 6.24 9.83 1.50
CA GLU A 98 5.03 10.48 0.98
C GLU A 98 3.79 9.67 1.37
N PHE A 99 2.73 10.38 1.79
CA PHE A 99 1.39 9.81 1.89
C PHE A 99 0.56 10.30 0.70
N ARG A 100 0.10 9.37 -0.13
CA ARG A 100 -0.69 9.69 -1.31
C ARG A 100 -2.03 8.98 -1.27
N GLN A 101 -3.10 9.74 -1.47
CA GLN A 101 -4.43 9.18 -1.70
C GLN A 101 -4.69 9.09 -3.20
N LEU A 102 -5.21 7.95 -3.64
CA LEU A 102 -5.62 7.75 -5.02
C LEU A 102 -7.11 7.45 -5.08
N THR A 103 -7.85 8.35 -5.68
CA THR A 103 -9.28 8.16 -5.91
C THR A 103 -9.47 7.33 -7.19
N ILE A 104 -10.10 6.18 -7.04
CA ILE A 104 -10.38 5.25 -8.12
C ILE A 104 -11.87 5.33 -8.44
N ALA A 105 -12.17 5.59 -9.71
CA ALA A 105 -13.54 5.73 -10.18
C ALA A 105 -14.33 4.39 -10.14
#